data_79a0d73e05d2dfaeee24c9307abd1cb4
#
_entry.id   79a0d73e05d2dfaeee24c9307abd1cb4
#
_cell.length_a   1.000
_cell.length_b   1.000
_cell.length_c   1.000
_cell.angle_alpha   90.00
_cell.angle_beta   90.00
_cell.angle_gamma   90.00
#
_symmetry.space_group_name_H-M   'P 1'
#
loop_
_entity.id
_entity.type
_entity.pdbx_description
1 polymer ?
#
loop_
_entity_poly.entity_id
_entity_poly.type
_entity_poly.pdbx_seq_one_letter_code
_entity_poly.pdbx_strand_id
1 'polypeptide(L)'
;MTISKLAFIGGSGLYDVEEFKDRELIDLNTPWGKPSDKILKTKYNSKEIFFLPRHGKGHVVSPSNINFRANIDALKQLGVTDIVSVSAVGSLKENLPPGKFVIIDQFIDRTFARNKTFFDDEIVAHVSMAHPTSIGLMNACEDAIKKSNIDYQRNGTYVVMEGPQFSTLAESNLYRSWNADVIGMTNMPEAKLAREAEIRYASVSMVTDFDCWHPDHENVDVQQVIKILLSNAEKAKKMIKNLIDNYEKYIDPNDPANHCLDVAIITAPEKRTQKTIDKLKTVAGRVLNKWKLKVKIIKPSGLKII
;
A
#
# COMPACT_ATOMS: atom_id res chain seq x y z
N MET A 1 -24.45 1.04 3.03
CA MET A 1 -23.14 0.39 3.22
C MET A 1 -22.32 0.64 1.98
N THR A 2 -21.13 1.20 2.11
CA THR A 2 -20.22 1.38 0.97
C THR A 2 -19.75 0.00 0.54
N ILE A 3 -19.93 -0.36 -0.73
CA ILE A 3 -19.45 -1.63 -1.29
C ILE A 3 -17.92 -1.61 -1.19
N SER A 4 -17.34 -2.62 -0.54
CA SER A 4 -15.88 -2.76 -0.44
C SER A 4 -15.29 -3.15 -1.79
N LYS A 5 -14.25 -2.43 -2.23
CA LYS A 5 -13.52 -2.71 -3.48
C LYS A 5 -12.06 -2.97 -3.19
N LEU A 6 -11.62 -4.16 -3.56
CA LEU A 6 -10.28 -4.66 -3.28
C LEU A 6 -9.33 -4.42 -4.44
N ALA A 7 -8.13 -3.92 -4.13
CA ALA A 7 -7.02 -3.86 -5.06
C ALA A 7 -5.79 -4.59 -4.51
N PHE A 8 -5.00 -5.12 -5.43
CA PHE A 8 -3.67 -5.66 -5.16
C PHE A 8 -2.62 -4.79 -5.82
N ILE A 9 -1.57 -4.46 -5.07
CA ILE A 9 -0.37 -3.82 -5.60
C ILE A 9 0.78 -4.81 -5.47
N GLY A 10 1.46 -5.12 -6.58
CA GLY A 10 2.56 -6.09 -6.52
C GLY A 10 3.31 -6.24 -7.84
N GLY A 11 4.04 -7.32 -7.98
CA GLY A 11 4.72 -7.69 -9.22
C GLY A 11 3.75 -8.14 -10.31
N SER A 12 4.16 -8.01 -11.57
CA SER A 12 3.32 -8.34 -12.75
C SER A 12 2.89 -9.81 -12.87
N GLY A 13 3.54 -10.73 -12.17
CA GLY A 13 3.17 -12.15 -12.18
C GLY A 13 1.96 -12.54 -11.32
N LEU A 14 1.48 -11.63 -10.45
CA LEU A 14 0.42 -11.96 -9.47
C LEU A 14 -0.99 -12.04 -10.09
N TYR A 15 -1.23 -11.37 -11.20
CA TYR A 15 -2.55 -11.30 -11.85
C TYR A 15 -2.68 -12.21 -13.08
N ASP A 16 -1.65 -13.01 -13.37
CA ASP A 16 -1.72 -14.02 -14.42
C ASP A 16 -2.36 -15.31 -13.86
N VAL A 17 -3.68 -15.24 -13.69
CA VAL A 17 -4.53 -16.31 -13.16
C VAL A 17 -5.64 -16.56 -14.18
N GLU A 18 -5.78 -17.80 -14.65
CA GLU A 18 -6.73 -18.17 -15.71
C GLU A 18 -8.18 -17.91 -15.33
N GLU A 19 -8.51 -18.04 -14.03
CA GLU A 19 -9.88 -17.85 -13.51
C GLU A 19 -10.30 -16.38 -13.44
N PHE A 20 -9.38 -15.43 -13.64
CA PHE A 20 -9.71 -14.00 -13.68
C PHE A 20 -10.35 -13.64 -15.03
N LYS A 21 -11.63 -13.25 -15.00
CA LYS A 21 -12.46 -12.99 -16.17
C LYS A 21 -12.75 -11.50 -16.35
N ASP A 22 -13.31 -11.12 -17.50
CA ASP A 22 -13.66 -9.73 -17.82
C ASP A 22 -12.48 -8.77 -17.63
N ARG A 23 -11.32 -9.11 -18.20
CA ARG A 23 -10.07 -8.34 -18.05
C ARG A 23 -10.13 -7.06 -18.87
N GLU A 24 -10.00 -5.93 -18.19
CA GLU A 24 -9.96 -4.58 -18.74
C GLU A 24 -8.72 -3.84 -18.25
N LEU A 25 -7.94 -3.24 -19.14
CA LEU A 25 -6.81 -2.38 -18.77
C LEU A 25 -7.25 -0.93 -18.77
N ILE A 26 -7.25 -0.31 -17.58
CA ILE A 26 -7.68 1.06 -17.38
C ILE A 26 -6.47 1.98 -17.37
N ASP A 27 -6.43 2.94 -18.29
CA ASP A 27 -5.42 4.00 -18.35
C ASP A 27 -5.99 5.25 -17.66
N LEU A 28 -5.37 5.70 -16.59
CA LEU A 28 -5.81 6.85 -15.80
C LEU A 28 -4.73 7.92 -15.72
N ASN A 29 -5.20 9.17 -15.69
CA ASN A 29 -4.37 10.31 -15.33
C ASN A 29 -4.78 10.81 -13.94
N THR A 30 -3.79 11.24 -13.17
CA THR A 30 -4.01 11.80 -11.84
C THR A 30 -3.38 13.20 -11.77
N PRO A 31 -3.74 14.03 -10.78
CA PRO A 31 -3.07 15.31 -10.55
C PRO A 31 -1.57 15.18 -10.23
N TRP A 32 -1.10 13.96 -9.98
CA TRP A 32 0.28 13.60 -9.63
C TRP A 32 1.05 13.02 -10.83
N GLY A 33 0.42 12.94 -11.99
CA GLY A 33 0.92 12.27 -13.19
C GLY A 33 0.33 10.88 -13.40
N LYS A 34 1.02 10.06 -14.19
CA LYS A 34 0.57 8.69 -14.47
C LYS A 34 0.98 7.71 -13.38
N PRO A 35 0.14 6.69 -13.09
CA PRO A 35 0.53 5.51 -12.32
C PRO A 35 1.69 4.75 -12.98
N SER A 36 2.27 3.81 -12.25
CA SER A 36 3.38 2.96 -12.74
C SER A 36 3.01 2.15 -13.97
N ASP A 37 1.72 1.80 -14.11
CA ASP A 37 1.18 1.08 -15.28
C ASP A 37 -0.34 1.27 -15.35
N LYS A 38 -0.96 0.74 -16.42
CA LYS A 38 -2.41 0.57 -16.51
C LYS A 38 -2.90 -0.37 -15.41
N ILE A 39 -4.05 -0.02 -14.82
CA ILE A 39 -4.66 -0.85 -13.78
C ILE A 39 -5.48 -1.95 -14.46
N LEU A 40 -5.17 -3.20 -14.14
CA LEU A 40 -6.01 -4.31 -14.56
C LEU A 40 -7.23 -4.39 -13.66
N LYS A 41 -8.41 -4.22 -14.25
CA LYS A 41 -9.70 -4.54 -13.67
C LYS A 41 -10.12 -5.92 -14.13
N THR A 42 -10.62 -6.75 -13.24
CA THR A 42 -11.08 -8.10 -13.57
C THR A 42 -12.15 -8.57 -12.57
N LYS A 43 -12.71 -9.73 -12.81
CA LYS A 43 -13.67 -10.39 -11.91
C LYS A 43 -13.20 -11.77 -11.52
N TYR A 44 -13.42 -12.11 -10.26
CA TYR A 44 -13.30 -13.45 -9.72
C TYR A 44 -14.51 -13.75 -8.85
N ASN A 45 -15.23 -14.86 -9.10
CA ASN A 45 -16.49 -15.21 -8.41
C ASN A 45 -17.47 -14.02 -8.30
N SER A 46 -17.69 -13.32 -9.43
CA SER A 46 -18.54 -12.12 -9.56
C SER A 46 -18.06 -10.88 -8.79
N LYS A 47 -16.95 -10.93 -8.07
CA LYS A 47 -16.37 -9.79 -7.36
C LYS A 47 -15.41 -9.04 -8.28
N GLU A 48 -15.59 -7.71 -8.36
CA GLU A 48 -14.68 -6.82 -9.07
C GLU A 48 -13.42 -6.58 -8.24
N ILE A 49 -12.26 -6.74 -8.87
CA ILE A 49 -10.95 -6.57 -8.25
C ILE A 49 -10.01 -5.82 -9.19
N PHE A 50 -9.02 -5.16 -8.61
CA PHE A 50 -8.03 -4.37 -9.32
C PHE A 50 -6.62 -4.86 -9.03
N PHE A 51 -5.75 -4.80 -10.05
CA PHE A 51 -4.33 -5.09 -9.91
C PHE A 51 -3.49 -3.96 -10.49
N LEU A 52 -2.51 -3.49 -9.75
CA LEU A 52 -1.54 -2.50 -10.19
C LEU A 52 -0.12 -3.07 -10.12
N PRO A 53 0.57 -3.22 -11.29
CA PRO A 53 1.99 -3.57 -11.32
C PRO A 53 2.82 -2.40 -10.79
N ARG A 54 3.37 -2.54 -9.57
CA ARG A 54 4.10 -1.46 -8.89
C ARG A 54 5.28 -0.92 -9.67
N HIS A 55 6.02 -1.80 -10.33
CA HIS A 55 7.22 -1.47 -11.10
C HIS A 55 6.97 -1.36 -12.62
N GLY A 56 5.68 -1.35 -13.03
CA GLY A 56 5.29 -1.45 -14.42
C GLY A 56 5.52 -2.86 -15.00
N LYS A 57 4.93 -3.13 -16.16
CA LYS A 57 5.14 -4.39 -16.87
C LYS A 57 6.60 -4.51 -17.29
N GLY A 58 7.22 -5.64 -16.96
CA GLY A 58 8.64 -5.89 -17.25
C GLY A 58 9.60 -5.27 -16.23
N HIS A 59 9.11 -4.78 -15.10
CA HIS A 59 9.93 -4.21 -13.98
C HIS A 59 10.83 -3.06 -14.44
N VAL A 60 10.27 -2.12 -15.20
CA VAL A 60 11.00 -1.00 -15.81
C VAL A 60 11.10 0.26 -14.92
N VAL A 61 10.38 0.29 -13.82
CA VAL A 61 10.36 1.42 -12.87
C VAL A 61 11.13 1.02 -11.61
N SER A 62 12.23 1.71 -11.33
CA SER A 62 13.01 1.51 -10.09
C SER A 62 12.22 1.93 -8.84
N PRO A 63 12.54 1.42 -7.64
CA PRO A 63 11.78 1.71 -6.41
C PRO A 63 11.59 3.20 -6.13
N SER A 64 12.63 4.02 -6.31
CA SER A 64 12.58 5.47 -6.05
C SER A 64 11.83 6.25 -7.12
N ASN A 65 11.68 5.70 -8.33
CA ASN A 65 10.98 6.33 -9.44
C ASN A 65 9.50 5.95 -9.52
N ILE A 66 9.01 5.08 -8.64
CA ILE A 66 7.59 4.76 -8.56
C ILE A 66 6.81 6.02 -8.21
N ASN A 67 5.80 6.34 -9.02
CA ASN A 67 4.87 7.42 -8.70
C ASN A 67 3.80 6.93 -7.72
N PHE A 68 4.18 6.77 -6.45
CA PHE A 68 3.29 6.26 -5.41
C PHE A 68 2.01 7.09 -5.25
N ARG A 69 2.11 8.44 -5.38
CA ARG A 69 0.92 9.31 -5.32
C ARG A 69 -0.06 9.01 -6.43
N ALA A 70 0.43 8.89 -7.67
CA ALA A 70 -0.43 8.55 -8.80
C ALA A 70 -1.03 7.14 -8.66
N ASN A 71 -0.28 6.17 -8.15
CA ASN A 71 -0.76 4.81 -7.93
C ASN A 71 -1.94 4.78 -6.96
N ILE A 72 -1.81 5.43 -5.81
CA ILE A 72 -2.88 5.46 -4.79
C ILE A 72 -4.07 6.30 -5.23
N ASP A 73 -3.84 7.47 -5.84
CA ASP A 73 -4.91 8.33 -6.37
C ASP A 73 -5.73 7.60 -7.44
N ALA A 74 -5.07 6.92 -8.40
CA ALA A 74 -5.75 6.19 -9.45
C ALA A 74 -6.63 5.05 -8.91
N LEU A 75 -6.15 4.30 -7.92
CA LEU A 75 -6.96 3.29 -7.23
C LEU A 75 -8.15 3.94 -6.50
N LYS A 76 -7.94 5.08 -5.85
CA LYS A 76 -9.02 5.84 -5.19
C LYS A 76 -10.06 6.36 -6.19
N GLN A 77 -9.65 6.81 -7.40
CA GLN A 77 -10.57 7.20 -8.48
C GLN A 77 -11.49 6.06 -8.90
N LEU A 78 -11.00 4.81 -8.89
CA LEU A 78 -11.77 3.59 -9.18
C LEU A 78 -12.70 3.17 -8.02
N GLY A 79 -12.66 3.90 -6.91
CA GLY A 79 -13.44 3.63 -5.71
C GLY A 79 -12.88 2.51 -4.85
N VAL A 80 -11.59 2.17 -4.99
CA VAL A 80 -10.91 1.19 -4.14
C VAL A 80 -10.96 1.66 -2.69
N THR A 81 -11.32 0.75 -1.80
CA THR A 81 -11.42 0.97 -0.35
C THR A 81 -10.39 0.13 0.42
N ASP A 82 -9.83 -0.88 -0.22
CA ASP A 82 -8.95 -1.86 0.39
C ASP A 82 -7.77 -2.16 -0.54
N ILE A 83 -6.55 -2.07 -0.02
CA ILE A 83 -5.33 -2.44 -0.74
C ILE A 83 -4.60 -3.53 0.02
N VAL A 84 -4.31 -4.63 -0.69
CA VAL A 84 -3.33 -5.63 -0.24
C VAL A 84 -2.08 -5.52 -1.09
N SER A 85 -1.01 -5.12 -0.44
CA SER A 85 0.33 -5.04 -1.04
C SER A 85 1.02 -6.40 -0.92
N VAL A 86 1.56 -6.89 -2.02
CA VAL A 86 2.35 -8.13 -2.06
C VAL A 86 3.74 -7.80 -2.58
N SER A 87 4.78 -8.14 -1.81
CA SER A 87 6.16 -7.80 -2.15
C SER A 87 7.14 -8.90 -1.79
N ALA A 88 8.22 -9.03 -2.57
CA ALA A 88 9.38 -9.82 -2.21
C ALA A 88 10.24 -9.03 -1.21
N VAL A 89 10.82 -9.73 -0.25
CA VAL A 89 11.63 -9.13 0.83
C VAL A 89 12.79 -10.05 1.23
N GLY A 90 13.88 -9.45 1.71
CA GLY A 90 14.91 -10.14 2.45
C GLY A 90 14.50 -10.36 3.92
N SER A 91 14.96 -11.44 4.52
CA SER A 91 14.74 -11.75 5.94
C SER A 91 15.88 -11.18 6.79
N LEU A 92 15.54 -10.63 7.95
CA LEU A 92 16.49 -10.19 8.99
C LEU A 92 16.48 -11.14 10.19
N LYS A 93 15.74 -12.26 10.10
CA LYS A 93 15.55 -13.23 11.19
C LYS A 93 15.80 -14.66 10.72
N GLU A 94 16.45 -15.47 11.56
CA GLU A 94 16.73 -16.89 11.31
C GLU A 94 15.45 -17.72 11.07
N ASN A 95 14.41 -17.44 11.84
CA ASN A 95 13.13 -18.17 11.79
C ASN A 95 12.21 -17.74 10.64
N LEU A 96 12.68 -16.87 9.75
CA LEU A 96 11.96 -16.42 8.56
C LEU A 96 12.69 -16.81 7.28
N PRO A 97 12.79 -18.13 6.96
CA PRO A 97 13.51 -18.60 5.79
C PRO A 97 12.82 -18.23 4.49
N PRO A 98 13.56 -18.25 3.36
CA PRO A 98 13.00 -18.09 2.03
C PRO A 98 11.81 -19.02 1.78
N GLY A 99 10.74 -18.47 1.18
CA GLY A 99 9.47 -19.17 0.96
C GLY A 99 8.42 -18.99 2.05
N LYS A 100 8.78 -18.40 3.20
CA LYS A 100 7.86 -18.01 4.27
C LYS A 100 7.20 -16.67 3.97
N PHE A 101 5.94 -16.49 4.36
CA PHE A 101 5.23 -15.23 4.22
C PHE A 101 5.16 -14.49 5.56
N VAL A 102 5.16 -13.16 5.52
CA VAL A 102 5.05 -12.33 6.72
C VAL A 102 3.94 -11.31 6.52
N ILE A 103 2.95 -11.31 7.42
CA ILE A 103 1.91 -10.28 7.46
C ILE A 103 2.47 -9.11 8.28
N ILE A 104 2.63 -7.97 7.62
CA ILE A 104 3.28 -6.80 8.20
C ILE A 104 2.28 -5.98 9.02
N ASP A 105 2.67 -5.58 10.22
CA ASP A 105 1.90 -4.67 11.06
C ASP A 105 2.64 -3.36 11.36
N GLN A 106 3.98 -3.32 11.19
CA GLN A 106 4.80 -2.14 11.44
C GLN A 106 5.82 -1.88 10.34
N PHE A 107 6.20 -0.60 10.19
CA PHE A 107 7.19 -0.17 9.22
C PHE A 107 8.23 0.76 9.85
N ILE A 108 9.49 0.61 9.41
CA ILE A 108 10.56 1.58 9.62
C ILE A 108 10.91 2.16 8.25
N ASP A 109 10.56 3.44 8.03
CA ASP A 109 10.77 4.13 6.74
C ASP A 109 12.19 4.73 6.68
N ARG A 110 13.05 4.11 5.89
CA ARG A 110 14.41 4.59 5.58
C ARG A 110 14.53 5.18 4.18
N THR A 111 13.41 5.43 3.50
CA THR A 111 13.42 6.11 2.21
C THR A 111 13.66 7.61 2.38
N PHE A 112 14.29 8.29 1.40
CA PHE A 112 14.62 9.71 1.50
C PHE A 112 14.37 10.52 0.22
N ALA A 113 14.28 9.88 -0.96
CA ALA A 113 14.11 10.55 -2.24
C ALA A 113 12.69 10.51 -2.79
N ARG A 114 11.69 10.12 -2.01
CA ARG A 114 10.30 9.88 -2.44
C ARG A 114 9.35 10.95 -1.93
N ASN A 115 8.33 11.26 -2.73
CA ASN A 115 7.20 12.07 -2.26
C ASN A 115 6.31 11.25 -1.31
N LYS A 116 6.22 11.66 -0.06
CA LYS A 116 5.64 10.84 1.03
C LYS A 116 4.25 11.25 1.48
N THR A 117 3.67 12.30 0.89
CA THR A 117 2.37 12.84 1.28
C THR A 117 1.63 13.46 0.10
N PHE A 118 0.32 13.49 0.17
CA PHE A 118 -0.55 14.29 -0.71
C PHE A 118 -0.68 15.74 -0.24
N PHE A 119 -0.33 16.01 1.03
CA PHE A 119 -0.54 17.29 1.72
C PHE A 119 0.76 18.07 1.87
N ASP A 120 1.47 18.29 0.76
CA ASP A 120 2.78 18.95 0.71
C ASP A 120 2.74 20.39 0.15
N ASP A 121 1.54 20.88 -0.22
CA ASP A 121 1.38 22.17 -0.89
C ASP A 121 0.08 22.85 -0.41
N GLU A 122 0.19 23.99 0.27
CA GLU A 122 -0.91 24.84 0.79
C GLU A 122 -1.88 24.17 1.78
N ILE A 123 -2.01 22.86 1.80
CA ILE A 123 -2.85 22.13 2.77
C ILE A 123 -1.98 21.09 3.48
N VAL A 124 -1.94 21.17 4.79
CA VAL A 124 -1.15 20.28 5.66
C VAL A 124 -2.08 19.40 6.48
N ALA A 125 -1.81 18.10 6.48
CA ALA A 125 -2.53 17.13 7.29
C ALA A 125 -1.55 16.22 8.04
N HIS A 126 -1.88 15.87 9.28
CA HIS A 126 -1.12 14.94 10.11
C HIS A 126 -1.97 13.72 10.44
N VAL A 127 -1.87 12.67 9.62
CA VAL A 127 -2.57 11.40 9.87
C VAL A 127 -1.77 10.54 10.85
N SER A 128 -2.48 9.82 11.72
CA SER A 128 -1.84 8.86 12.63
C SER A 128 -1.33 7.63 11.89
N MET A 129 -0.07 7.25 12.13
CA MET A 129 0.60 6.09 11.58
C MET A 129 1.06 5.10 12.66
N ALA A 130 0.60 5.21 13.92
CA ALA A 130 0.95 4.29 14.99
C ALA A 130 0.55 2.83 14.66
N HIS A 131 -0.57 2.67 13.99
CA HIS A 131 -1.05 1.38 13.45
C HIS A 131 -1.28 1.55 11.95
N PRO A 132 -0.25 1.34 11.10
CA PRO A 132 -0.29 1.66 9.68
C PRO A 132 -1.16 0.74 8.84
N THR A 133 -1.48 -0.45 9.35
CA THR A 133 -2.24 -1.49 8.66
C THR A 133 -3.63 -1.68 9.27
N SER A 134 -4.59 -2.15 8.47
CA SER A 134 -5.94 -2.50 8.90
C SER A 134 -5.94 -3.88 9.53
N ILE A 135 -6.36 -3.99 10.79
CA ILE A 135 -6.44 -5.27 11.51
C ILE A 135 -7.41 -6.23 10.80
N GLY A 136 -8.55 -5.72 10.34
CA GLY A 136 -9.53 -6.52 9.60
C GLY A 136 -8.92 -7.11 8.33
N LEU A 137 -8.24 -6.28 7.54
CA LEU A 137 -7.63 -6.74 6.30
C LEU A 137 -6.44 -7.70 6.55
N MET A 138 -5.68 -7.50 7.62
CA MET A 138 -4.66 -8.45 8.08
C MET A 138 -5.26 -9.81 8.46
N ASN A 139 -6.41 -9.81 9.16
CA ASN A 139 -7.12 -11.03 9.51
C ASN A 139 -7.59 -11.79 8.26
N ALA A 140 -8.08 -11.06 7.25
CA ALA A 140 -8.45 -11.64 5.96
C ALA A 140 -7.25 -12.26 5.24
N CYS A 141 -6.09 -11.59 5.24
CA CYS A 141 -4.84 -12.11 4.68
C CYS A 141 -4.41 -13.39 5.41
N GLU A 142 -4.48 -13.41 6.74
CA GLU A 142 -4.13 -14.57 7.54
C GLU A 142 -5.02 -15.79 7.25
N ASP A 143 -6.34 -15.59 7.17
CA ASP A 143 -7.28 -16.65 6.80
C ASP A 143 -6.96 -17.22 5.41
N ALA A 144 -6.69 -16.34 4.44
CA ALA A 144 -6.34 -16.73 3.08
C ALA A 144 -5.01 -17.50 3.01
N ILE A 145 -4.00 -17.11 3.78
CA ILE A 145 -2.70 -17.78 3.88
C ILE A 145 -2.88 -19.17 4.46
N LYS A 146 -3.64 -19.31 5.57
CA LYS A 146 -3.97 -20.61 6.21
C LYS A 146 -4.67 -21.55 5.23
N LYS A 147 -5.69 -21.08 4.53
CA LYS A 147 -6.42 -21.87 3.52
C LYS A 147 -5.55 -22.28 2.33
N SER A 148 -4.48 -21.56 2.08
CA SER A 148 -3.52 -21.87 1.02
C SER A 148 -2.40 -22.80 1.46
N ASN A 149 -2.36 -23.22 2.73
CA ASN A 149 -1.29 -24.03 3.34
C ASN A 149 0.11 -23.38 3.16
N ILE A 150 0.20 -22.08 3.37
CA ILE A 150 1.46 -21.32 3.27
C ILE A 150 2.02 -21.14 4.68
N ASP A 151 3.31 -21.41 4.87
CA ASP A 151 4.01 -21.08 6.12
C ASP A 151 4.15 -19.57 6.26
N TYR A 152 3.84 -19.02 7.44
CA TYR A 152 3.80 -17.59 7.66
C TYR A 152 4.12 -17.18 9.09
N GLN A 153 4.47 -15.92 9.24
CA GLN A 153 4.47 -15.20 10.51
C GLN A 153 3.45 -14.07 10.45
N ARG A 154 2.69 -13.90 11.52
CA ARG A 154 1.86 -12.72 11.74
C ARG A 154 2.61 -11.70 12.60
N ASN A 155 2.39 -10.42 12.30
CA ASN A 155 3.04 -9.28 12.92
C ASN A 155 4.55 -9.25 12.66
N GLY A 156 4.90 -8.50 11.63
CA GLY A 156 6.30 -8.29 11.26
C GLY A 156 6.61 -6.83 11.05
N THR A 157 7.78 -6.40 11.52
CA THR A 157 8.32 -5.07 11.26
C THR A 157 9.13 -5.07 9.98
N TYR A 158 8.73 -4.24 9.01
CA TYR A 158 9.34 -4.11 7.71
C TYR A 158 10.19 -2.84 7.63
N VAL A 159 11.51 -2.97 7.47
CA VAL A 159 12.40 -1.85 7.11
C VAL A 159 12.29 -1.58 5.62
N VAL A 160 11.85 -0.40 5.24
CA VAL A 160 11.78 0.01 3.83
C VAL A 160 12.97 0.89 3.50
N MET A 161 13.93 0.34 2.77
CA MET A 161 15.11 1.06 2.28
C MET A 161 14.84 1.75 0.94
N GLU A 162 15.71 2.68 0.56
CA GLU A 162 15.54 3.42 -0.70
C GLU A 162 15.75 2.52 -1.94
N GLY A 163 16.82 1.74 -1.95
CA GLY A 163 17.27 1.00 -3.13
C GLY A 163 17.84 1.92 -4.23
N PRO A 164 18.07 1.43 -5.48
CA PRO A 164 17.83 0.05 -5.91
C PRO A 164 18.89 -0.96 -5.48
N GLN A 165 20.01 -0.53 -4.89
CA GLN A 165 21.05 -1.43 -4.35
C GLN A 165 20.50 -2.15 -3.11
N PHE A 166 20.98 -3.37 -2.88
CA PHE A 166 20.76 -4.08 -1.62
C PHE A 166 21.59 -3.49 -0.49
N SER A 167 21.32 -3.90 0.75
CA SER A 167 22.02 -3.45 1.94
C SER A 167 23.50 -3.80 1.89
N THR A 168 24.33 -2.95 2.47
CA THR A 168 25.66 -3.37 2.95
C THR A 168 25.50 -4.27 4.18
N LEU A 169 26.50 -5.09 4.48
CA LEU A 169 26.48 -5.92 5.70
C LEU A 169 26.34 -5.08 6.99
N ALA A 170 26.92 -3.89 7.01
CA ALA A 170 26.79 -2.97 8.14
C ALA A 170 25.35 -2.46 8.32
N GLU A 171 24.66 -2.12 7.22
CA GLU A 171 23.23 -1.72 7.23
C GLU A 171 22.35 -2.89 7.66
N SER A 172 22.57 -4.09 7.11
CA SER A 172 21.82 -5.28 7.48
C SER A 172 21.92 -5.58 8.98
N ASN A 173 23.14 -5.55 9.54
CA ASN A 173 23.37 -5.72 10.97
C ASN A 173 22.72 -4.62 11.82
N LEU A 174 22.74 -3.37 11.34
CA LEU A 174 22.03 -2.26 11.99
C LEU A 174 20.53 -2.50 12.05
N TYR A 175 19.89 -2.90 10.94
CA TYR A 175 18.46 -3.17 10.90
C TYR A 175 18.05 -4.37 11.76
N ARG A 176 18.91 -5.40 11.83
CA ARG A 176 18.75 -6.52 12.76
C ARG A 176 18.80 -6.07 14.22
N SER A 177 19.70 -5.12 14.57
CA SER A 177 19.79 -4.56 15.94
C SER A 177 18.54 -3.78 16.34
N TRP A 178 17.74 -3.27 15.36
CA TRP A 178 16.44 -2.65 15.60
C TRP A 178 15.31 -3.66 15.78
N ASN A 179 15.63 -4.94 15.77
CA ASN A 179 14.67 -6.03 15.86
C ASN A 179 13.66 -6.07 14.70
N ALA A 180 14.03 -5.55 13.52
CA ALA A 180 13.21 -5.67 12.32
C ALA A 180 13.18 -7.13 11.83
N ASP A 181 12.07 -7.50 11.17
CA ASP A 181 11.83 -8.85 10.70
C ASP A 181 12.23 -9.03 9.23
N VAL A 182 11.85 -8.08 8.38
CA VAL A 182 12.10 -8.14 6.94
C VAL A 182 12.56 -6.79 6.39
N ILE A 183 13.19 -6.84 5.23
CA ILE A 183 13.68 -5.66 4.50
C ILE A 183 13.26 -5.70 3.05
N GLY A 184 12.91 -4.53 2.50
CA GLY A 184 12.62 -4.37 1.09
C GLY A 184 12.53 -2.90 0.70
N MET A 185 11.93 -2.59 -0.47
CA MET A 185 12.07 -1.27 -1.07
C MET A 185 10.74 -0.57 -1.38
N THR A 186 9.57 -1.14 -1.07
CA THR A 186 8.36 -0.75 -1.79
C THR A 186 7.20 -0.25 -0.94
N ASN A 187 7.05 -0.70 0.31
CA ASN A 187 5.85 -0.41 1.11
C ASN A 187 5.79 1.02 1.69
N MET A 188 6.89 1.78 1.62
CA MET A 188 6.91 3.19 1.95
C MET A 188 7.33 4.03 0.73
N PRO A 189 6.58 5.07 0.42
CA PRO A 189 5.48 5.68 1.15
C PRO A 189 4.09 5.10 0.82
N GLU A 190 3.98 3.94 0.15
CA GLU A 190 2.70 3.35 -0.28
C GLU A 190 1.66 3.28 0.86
N ALA A 191 2.05 2.75 2.03
CA ALA A 191 1.17 2.66 3.20
C ALA A 191 0.77 4.03 3.76
N LYS A 192 1.69 5.01 3.79
CA LYS A 192 1.40 6.38 4.22
C LYS A 192 0.35 7.04 3.33
N LEU A 193 0.52 6.91 2.02
CA LEU A 193 -0.37 7.49 1.03
C LEU A 193 -1.74 6.79 1.01
N ALA A 194 -1.77 5.47 1.19
CA ALA A 194 -3.04 4.74 1.37
C ALA A 194 -3.80 5.25 2.60
N ARG A 195 -3.10 5.49 3.73
CA ARG A 195 -3.69 6.10 4.93
C ARG A 195 -4.26 7.48 4.66
N GLU A 196 -3.48 8.37 4.03
CA GLU A 196 -3.94 9.72 3.68
C GLU A 196 -5.12 9.72 2.69
N ALA A 197 -5.23 8.70 1.85
CA ALA A 197 -6.36 8.52 0.93
C ALA A 197 -7.56 7.82 1.59
N GLU A 198 -7.51 7.54 2.89
CA GLU A 198 -8.57 6.80 3.60
C GLU A 198 -8.87 5.47 2.93
N ILE A 199 -7.82 4.70 2.64
CA ILE A 199 -7.87 3.34 2.11
C ILE A 199 -7.28 2.40 3.16
N ARG A 200 -8.00 1.35 3.54
CA ARG A 200 -7.48 0.29 4.40
C ARG A 200 -6.34 -0.44 3.68
N TYR A 201 -5.26 -0.66 4.38
CA TYR A 201 -4.03 -1.21 3.81
C TYR A 201 -3.54 -2.40 4.61
N ALA A 202 -3.15 -3.47 3.94
CA ALA A 202 -2.38 -4.58 4.51
C ALA A 202 -1.22 -4.93 3.59
N SER A 203 -0.18 -5.52 4.15
CA SER A 203 0.99 -5.98 3.41
C SER A 203 1.30 -7.43 3.75
N VAL A 204 1.47 -8.23 2.70
CA VAL A 204 1.98 -9.60 2.78
C VAL A 204 3.33 -9.64 2.08
N SER A 205 4.38 -9.85 2.86
CA SER A 205 5.76 -9.93 2.39
C SER A 205 6.15 -11.39 2.19
N MET A 206 6.76 -11.69 1.04
CA MET A 206 7.21 -13.02 0.64
C MET A 206 8.73 -13.07 0.76
N VAL A 207 9.26 -13.82 1.71
CA VAL A 207 10.70 -13.92 1.92
C VAL A 207 11.35 -14.64 0.74
N THR A 208 12.37 -14.02 0.15
CA THR A 208 13.15 -14.56 -0.99
C THR A 208 14.58 -14.94 -0.63
N ASP A 209 15.15 -14.30 0.39
CA ASP A 209 16.55 -14.41 0.80
C ASP A 209 16.73 -13.98 2.27
N PHE A 210 17.94 -14.13 2.81
CA PHE A 210 18.32 -13.67 4.15
C PHE A 210 19.07 -12.33 4.13
N ASP A 211 18.78 -11.45 3.16
CA ASP A 211 19.59 -10.26 2.93
C ASP A 211 21.08 -10.62 2.78
N CYS A 212 22.02 -9.87 3.35
CA CYS A 212 23.45 -10.18 3.25
C CYS A 212 24.11 -10.56 4.59
N TRP A 213 23.32 -10.82 5.63
CA TRP A 213 23.85 -11.05 7.00
C TRP A 213 24.10 -12.51 7.35
N HIS A 214 23.46 -13.46 6.68
CA HIS A 214 23.47 -14.87 7.06
C HIS A 214 24.78 -15.54 6.63
N PRO A 215 25.55 -16.17 7.56
CA PRO A 215 26.88 -16.67 7.27
C PRO A 215 26.91 -17.86 6.30
N ASP A 216 25.85 -18.69 6.30
CA ASP A 216 25.78 -19.92 5.50
C ASP A 216 25.05 -19.72 4.16
N HIS A 217 24.61 -18.50 3.88
CA HIS A 217 23.99 -18.12 2.62
C HIS A 217 24.87 -17.11 1.91
N GLU A 218 25.13 -17.36 0.63
CA GLU A 218 25.86 -16.39 -0.20
C GLU A 218 25.13 -15.04 -0.26
N ASN A 219 25.88 -13.99 -0.56
CA ASN A 219 25.31 -12.65 -0.80
C ASN A 219 24.14 -12.75 -1.76
N VAL A 220 23.14 -11.86 -1.60
CA VAL A 220 21.91 -11.87 -2.38
C VAL A 220 22.21 -12.02 -3.88
N ASP A 221 21.94 -13.22 -4.41
CA ASP A 221 22.06 -13.51 -5.84
C ASP A 221 20.70 -13.34 -6.51
N VAL A 222 20.64 -12.46 -7.50
CA VAL A 222 19.43 -12.14 -8.25
C VAL A 222 18.79 -13.38 -8.88
N GLN A 223 19.58 -14.37 -9.34
CA GLN A 223 19.04 -15.59 -9.96
C GLN A 223 18.36 -16.50 -8.94
N GLN A 224 18.92 -16.66 -7.75
CA GLN A 224 18.29 -17.41 -6.66
C GLN A 224 17.02 -16.71 -6.18
N VAL A 225 17.07 -15.39 -6.00
CA VAL A 225 15.89 -14.58 -5.64
C VAL A 225 14.76 -14.77 -6.65
N ILE A 226 15.04 -14.74 -7.96
CA ILE A 226 14.04 -14.95 -9.02
C ILE A 226 13.41 -16.34 -8.91
N LYS A 227 14.19 -17.39 -8.68
CA LYS A 227 13.67 -18.76 -8.54
C LYS A 227 12.70 -18.90 -7.38
N ILE A 228 13.03 -18.35 -6.22
CA ILE A 228 12.16 -18.36 -5.05
C ILE A 228 10.95 -17.44 -5.27
N LEU A 229 11.14 -16.29 -5.90
CA LEU A 229 10.08 -15.37 -6.25
C LEU A 229 9.00 -16.03 -7.13
N LEU A 230 9.39 -16.81 -8.13
CA LEU A 230 8.44 -17.55 -9.00
C LEU A 230 7.63 -18.58 -8.17
N SER A 231 8.28 -19.34 -7.30
CA SER A 231 7.59 -20.26 -6.38
C SER A 231 6.64 -19.53 -5.44
N ASN A 232 7.08 -18.40 -4.87
CA ASN A 232 6.25 -17.58 -3.99
C ASN A 232 5.07 -16.94 -4.74
N ALA A 233 5.24 -16.58 -6.01
CA ALA A 233 4.15 -16.04 -6.83
C ALA A 233 3.02 -17.05 -7.01
N GLU A 234 3.32 -18.33 -7.21
CA GLU A 234 2.28 -19.38 -7.30
C GLU A 234 1.53 -19.57 -5.97
N LYS A 235 2.23 -19.49 -4.83
CA LYS A 235 1.60 -19.48 -3.51
C LYS A 235 0.72 -18.24 -3.33
N ALA A 236 1.22 -17.06 -3.73
CA ALA A 236 0.48 -15.81 -3.64
C ALA A 236 -0.79 -15.79 -4.49
N LYS A 237 -0.78 -16.38 -5.69
CA LYS A 237 -1.98 -16.55 -6.53
C LYS A 237 -3.09 -17.34 -5.80
N LYS A 238 -2.73 -18.43 -5.10
CA LYS A 238 -3.67 -19.22 -4.28
C LYS A 238 -4.22 -18.38 -3.13
N MET A 239 -3.34 -17.67 -2.40
CA MET A 239 -3.73 -16.76 -1.33
C MET A 239 -4.68 -15.67 -1.85
N ILE A 240 -4.39 -15.03 -2.96
CA ILE A 240 -5.22 -13.97 -3.57
C ILE A 240 -6.63 -14.50 -3.86
N LYS A 241 -6.79 -15.69 -4.44
CA LYS A 241 -8.11 -16.28 -4.69
C LYS A 241 -8.88 -16.49 -3.39
N ASN A 242 -8.28 -17.12 -2.39
CA ASN A 242 -8.89 -17.35 -1.08
C ASN A 242 -9.24 -16.04 -0.35
N LEU A 243 -8.41 -14.99 -0.53
CA LEU A 243 -8.67 -13.68 0.04
C LEU A 243 -9.90 -13.03 -0.61
N ILE A 244 -9.98 -12.99 -1.93
CA ILE A 244 -11.11 -12.41 -2.66
C ILE A 244 -12.44 -13.05 -2.22
N ASP A 245 -12.45 -14.35 -1.99
CA ASP A 245 -13.66 -15.07 -1.57
C ASP A 245 -14.19 -14.66 -0.20
N ASN A 246 -13.30 -14.26 0.71
CA ASN A 246 -13.65 -14.16 2.13
C ASN A 246 -13.37 -12.82 2.79
N TYR A 247 -12.62 -11.87 2.17
CA TYR A 247 -12.13 -10.67 2.86
C TYR A 247 -13.23 -9.78 3.43
N GLU A 248 -14.38 -9.72 2.80
CA GLU A 248 -15.51 -8.87 3.23
C GLU A 248 -16.00 -9.19 4.64
N LYS A 249 -15.82 -10.43 5.11
CA LYS A 249 -16.21 -10.87 6.47
C LYS A 249 -15.37 -10.20 7.57
N TYR A 250 -14.20 -9.68 7.18
CA TYR A 250 -13.23 -9.10 8.10
C TYR A 250 -13.21 -7.56 8.06
N ILE A 251 -14.03 -6.97 7.17
CA ILE A 251 -14.08 -5.51 7.02
C ILE A 251 -14.79 -4.88 8.21
N ASP A 252 -14.06 -4.04 8.93
CA ASP A 252 -14.62 -3.21 10.00
C ASP A 252 -15.03 -1.83 9.44
N PRO A 253 -16.33 -1.47 9.49
CA PRO A 253 -16.78 -0.14 9.10
C PRO A 253 -16.14 0.99 9.94
N ASN A 254 -15.71 0.67 11.16
CA ASN A 254 -15.07 1.62 12.09
C ASN A 254 -13.53 1.59 12.02
N ASP A 255 -12.96 0.94 11.00
CA ASP A 255 -11.51 0.95 10.81
C ASP A 255 -10.98 2.39 10.82
N PRO A 256 -9.96 2.71 11.65
CA PRO A 256 -9.42 4.07 11.74
C PRO A 256 -8.95 4.67 10.42
N ALA A 257 -8.61 3.85 9.42
CA ALA A 257 -8.25 4.33 8.10
C ALA A 257 -9.41 5.05 7.40
N ASN A 258 -10.67 4.65 7.64
CA ASN A 258 -11.84 5.21 6.96
C ASN A 258 -12.12 6.69 7.30
N HIS A 259 -11.59 7.18 8.42
CA HIS A 259 -11.91 8.49 9.00
C HIS A 259 -10.69 9.26 9.47
N CYS A 260 -9.49 8.87 9.04
CA CYS A 260 -8.25 9.46 9.54
C CYS A 260 -8.09 10.95 9.21
N LEU A 261 -8.80 11.44 8.19
CA LEU A 261 -8.75 12.85 7.78
C LEU A 261 -9.77 13.75 8.54
N ASP A 262 -10.67 13.20 9.34
CA ASP A 262 -11.73 13.99 10.00
C ASP A 262 -11.17 15.12 10.88
N VAL A 263 -10.01 14.89 11.51
CA VAL A 263 -9.32 15.85 12.39
C VAL A 263 -7.86 16.10 11.99
N ALA A 264 -7.39 15.54 10.87
CA ALA A 264 -5.98 15.57 10.51
C ALA A 264 -5.56 16.87 9.81
N ILE A 265 -6.47 17.58 9.12
CA ILE A 265 -6.13 18.77 8.34
C ILE A 265 -6.05 19.99 9.27
N ILE A 266 -4.82 20.52 9.43
CA ILE A 266 -4.54 21.65 10.34
C ILE A 266 -4.59 23.02 9.64
N THR A 267 -4.45 23.07 8.30
CA THR A 267 -4.52 24.34 7.57
C THR A 267 -5.91 24.95 7.70
N ALA A 268 -5.95 26.23 8.10
CA ALA A 268 -7.20 26.97 8.27
C ALA A 268 -7.99 27.03 6.93
N PRO A 269 -9.31 26.88 6.96
CA PRO A 269 -10.15 26.78 5.75
C PRO A 269 -9.96 27.94 4.77
N GLU A 270 -9.82 29.16 5.26
CA GLU A 270 -9.67 30.38 4.48
C GLU A 270 -8.29 30.50 3.77
N LYS A 271 -7.33 29.66 4.16
CA LYS A 271 -6.00 29.59 3.55
C LYS A 271 -5.91 28.53 2.45
N ARG A 272 -6.94 27.68 2.31
CA ARG A 272 -6.96 26.60 1.31
C ARG A 272 -7.40 27.13 -0.04
N THR A 273 -6.51 27.05 -1.04
CA THR A 273 -6.86 27.51 -2.40
C THR A 273 -7.77 26.53 -3.11
N GLN A 274 -8.60 27.03 -4.02
CA GLN A 274 -9.49 26.17 -4.81
C GLN A 274 -8.66 25.20 -5.69
N LYS A 275 -7.52 25.63 -6.21
CA LYS A 275 -6.60 24.82 -7.01
C LYS A 275 -6.14 23.58 -6.22
N THR A 276 -5.72 23.76 -4.96
CA THR A 276 -5.25 22.65 -4.12
C THR A 276 -6.40 21.76 -3.67
N ILE A 277 -7.58 22.32 -3.38
CA ILE A 277 -8.78 21.54 -3.11
C ILE A 277 -9.14 20.64 -4.29
N ASP A 278 -9.09 21.16 -5.52
CA ASP A 278 -9.40 20.40 -6.72
C ASP A 278 -8.35 19.31 -7.00
N LYS A 279 -7.07 19.59 -6.74
CA LYS A 279 -5.97 18.62 -6.81
C LYS A 279 -6.17 17.45 -5.83
N LEU A 280 -6.65 17.74 -4.62
CA LEU A 280 -6.89 16.76 -3.55
C LEU A 280 -8.29 16.12 -3.59
N LYS A 281 -9.12 16.44 -4.59
CA LYS A 281 -10.53 16.04 -4.64
C LYS A 281 -10.73 14.53 -4.50
N THR A 282 -9.89 13.72 -5.14
CA THR A 282 -9.99 12.26 -5.10
C THR A 282 -9.68 11.72 -3.71
N VAL A 283 -8.56 12.13 -3.14
CA VAL A 283 -8.04 11.56 -1.89
C VAL A 283 -8.71 12.13 -0.64
N ALA A 284 -9.07 13.43 -0.64
CA ALA A 284 -9.57 14.14 0.53
C ALA A 284 -10.96 14.81 0.32
N GLY A 285 -11.62 14.58 -0.81
CA GLY A 285 -12.90 15.22 -1.13
C GLY A 285 -13.99 15.00 -0.09
N ARG A 286 -13.99 13.86 0.60
CA ARG A 286 -14.91 13.56 1.69
C ARG A 286 -14.92 14.64 2.78
N VAL A 287 -13.74 15.11 3.18
CA VAL A 287 -13.59 16.13 4.22
C VAL A 287 -13.54 17.55 3.65
N LEU A 288 -12.86 17.78 2.52
CA LEU A 288 -12.71 19.13 1.95
C LEU A 288 -14.04 19.68 1.40
N ASN A 289 -14.94 18.83 0.87
CA ASN A 289 -16.25 19.27 0.36
C ASN A 289 -17.23 19.64 1.48
N LYS A 290 -17.15 19.02 2.66
CA LYS A 290 -17.99 19.37 3.82
C LYS A 290 -17.78 20.82 4.29
N TRP A 291 -16.58 21.37 4.11
CA TRP A 291 -16.26 22.74 4.48
C TRP A 291 -16.91 23.78 3.54
N LYS A 292 -17.07 23.47 2.24
CA LYS A 292 -17.80 24.34 1.31
C LYS A 292 -19.26 24.58 1.74
N LEU A 293 -19.89 23.56 2.31
CA LEU A 293 -21.26 23.66 2.82
C LEU A 293 -21.32 24.52 4.09
N LYS A 294 -20.39 24.37 5.03
CA LYS A 294 -20.33 25.17 6.26
C LYS A 294 -20.03 26.65 5.98
N VAL A 295 -19.09 26.95 5.08
CA VAL A 295 -18.74 28.35 4.72
C VAL A 295 -19.92 29.05 3.99
N LYS A 296 -20.72 28.33 3.20
CA LYS A 296 -21.94 28.90 2.59
C LYS A 296 -23.03 29.24 3.61
N ILE A 297 -23.08 28.54 4.75
CA ILE A 297 -24.07 28.75 5.82
C ILE A 297 -23.65 29.90 6.77
N ILE A 298 -22.34 30.24 6.85
CA ILE A 298 -21.79 31.30 7.71
C ILE A 298 -21.49 32.57 6.89
N LYS A 299 -22.34 32.97 5.97
CA LYS A 299 -22.39 34.37 5.55
C LYS A 299 -23.40 35.09 6.43
N PRO A 300 -23.00 35.80 7.50
CA PRO A 300 -23.92 36.65 8.21
C PRO A 300 -24.23 37.84 7.31
N SER A 301 -25.49 38.03 7.01
CA SER A 301 -26.01 39.35 6.68
C SER A 301 -25.65 40.28 7.84
N GLY A 302 -24.72 41.22 7.63
CA GLY A 302 -24.57 42.44 8.39
C GLY A 302 -24.10 42.32 9.83
N LEU A 303 -22.79 42.32 10.07
CA LEU A 303 -22.21 42.94 11.28
C LEU A 303 -21.20 44.01 10.80
N LYS A 304 -21.57 45.29 10.93
CA LYS A 304 -20.63 46.41 10.93
C LYS A 304 -19.80 46.29 12.21
N ILE A 305 -18.48 46.16 12.02
CA ILE A 305 -17.55 46.32 13.14
C ILE A 305 -17.39 47.83 13.34
N ILE A 306 -17.73 48.31 14.50
CA ILE A 306 -17.33 49.62 15.06
C ILE A 306 -15.89 49.50 15.56
#